data_9286725dda43773d4732e511b5fa0255
#
_entry.id   9286725dda43773d4732e511b5fa0255
#
_cell.length_a   1.000
_cell.length_b   1.000
_cell.length_c   1.000
_cell.angle_alpha   90.00
_cell.angle_beta   90.00
_cell.angle_gamma   90.00
#
_symmetry.space_group_name_H-M   'P 1'
#
loop_
_entity.id
_entity.type
_entity.pdbx_description
1 polymer ?
#
loop_
_entity_poly.entity_id
_entity_poly.type
_entity_poly.pdbx_seq_one_letter_code
_entity_poly.pdbx_strand_id
1 'polypeptide(L)'
;MKRLRSGFRSTLGGQRGFTLIELLVVVAIIGVLAAIAVPVYANVQQRARIAKAQADTRAVASAVGIYMAHCGGLPDPGSAAANCPTSAAAVAGQALPAVLFSQQTNAQNQLGGPFMSAPPTLPGGWTGSGTSYK
;
A
#
# COMPACT_ATOMS: atom_id res chain seq x y z
N MET A 1 8.15 -76.89 4.90
CA MET A 1 7.72 -75.49 4.68
C MET A 1 7.72 -74.77 6.02
N LYS A 2 8.80 -73.98 6.32
CA LYS A 2 8.95 -73.23 7.56
C LYS A 2 8.38 -71.80 7.35
N ARG A 3 7.34 -71.42 8.05
CA ARG A 3 6.81 -70.06 8.05
C ARG A 3 7.63 -69.16 9.00
N LEU A 4 8.36 -68.24 8.43
CA LEU A 4 9.04 -67.16 9.16
C LEU A 4 8.01 -66.11 9.58
N ARG A 5 7.66 -66.06 10.88
CA ARG A 5 6.93 -64.96 11.49
C ARG A 5 7.96 -63.85 11.79
N SER A 6 7.98 -62.82 10.96
CA SER A 6 8.68 -61.60 11.28
C SER A 6 7.88 -60.80 12.31
N GLY A 7 8.37 -60.78 13.53
CA GLY A 7 7.83 -59.95 14.60
C GLY A 7 8.17 -58.49 14.31
N PHE A 8 7.15 -57.72 13.93
CA PHE A 8 7.25 -56.26 13.85
C PHE A 8 7.29 -55.70 15.26
N ARG A 9 8.47 -55.47 15.79
CA ARG A 9 8.68 -54.73 17.06
C ARG A 9 8.46 -53.24 16.75
N SER A 10 7.25 -52.73 16.96
CA SER A 10 6.99 -51.31 17.07
C SER A 10 7.65 -50.78 18.34
N THR A 11 8.83 -50.16 18.19
CA THR A 11 9.43 -49.30 19.23
C THR A 11 8.53 -48.07 19.37
N LEU A 12 7.60 -48.14 20.31
CA LEU A 12 6.90 -46.94 20.81
C LEU A 12 7.95 -46.13 21.60
N GLY A 13 8.73 -45.32 20.87
CA GLY A 13 9.57 -44.28 21.44
C GLY A 13 8.69 -43.39 22.29
N GLY A 14 9.08 -43.20 23.55
CA GLY A 14 8.32 -42.47 24.54
C GLY A 14 7.85 -41.11 24.03
N GLN A 15 6.62 -41.04 23.67
CA GLN A 15 5.94 -39.78 23.33
C GLN A 15 5.70 -39.05 24.64
N ARG A 16 6.57 -38.08 24.93
CA ARG A 16 6.32 -37.12 26.00
C ARG A 16 5.15 -36.26 25.56
N GLY A 17 3.97 -36.56 26.07
CA GLY A 17 2.77 -35.73 25.86
C GLY A 17 2.90 -34.42 26.63
N PHE A 18 2.40 -33.34 26.07
CA PHE A 18 2.22 -32.07 26.76
C PHE A 18 1.23 -32.20 27.90
N THR A 19 1.52 -31.59 29.04
CA THR A 19 0.57 -31.50 30.15
C THR A 19 -0.49 -30.42 29.84
N LEU A 20 -1.70 -30.62 30.36
CA LEU A 20 -2.79 -29.64 30.19
C LEU A 20 -2.41 -28.29 30.84
N ILE A 21 -1.67 -28.30 31.93
CA ILE A 21 -1.23 -27.08 32.61
C ILE A 21 -0.16 -26.30 31.81
N GLU A 22 0.73 -26.98 31.09
CA GLU A 22 1.70 -26.31 30.22
C GLU A 22 0.97 -25.54 29.10
N LEU A 23 -0.05 -26.13 28.51
CA LEU A 23 -0.83 -25.44 27.49
C LEU A 23 -1.62 -24.27 28.08
N LEU A 24 -2.22 -24.45 29.27
CA LEU A 24 -3.03 -23.42 29.93
C LEU A 24 -2.21 -22.19 30.28
N VAL A 25 -0.99 -22.39 30.82
CA VAL A 25 -0.09 -21.28 31.15
C VAL A 25 0.32 -20.50 29.89
N VAL A 26 0.63 -21.19 28.79
CA VAL A 26 1.02 -20.54 27.54
C VAL A 26 -0.11 -19.69 26.99
N VAL A 27 -1.34 -20.20 26.93
CA VAL A 27 -2.47 -19.41 26.42
C VAL A 27 -2.82 -18.24 27.33
N ALA A 28 -2.65 -18.37 28.64
CA ALA A 28 -2.84 -17.28 29.58
C ALA A 28 -1.85 -16.14 29.34
N ILE A 29 -0.56 -16.45 29.14
CA ILE A 29 0.48 -15.45 28.84
C ILE A 29 0.21 -14.77 27.50
N ILE A 30 -0.12 -15.55 26.46
CA ILE A 30 -0.47 -14.98 25.14
C ILE A 30 -1.69 -14.07 25.25
N GLY A 31 -2.70 -14.44 26.03
CA GLY A 31 -3.90 -13.63 26.26
C GLY A 31 -3.58 -12.26 26.87
N VAL A 32 -2.72 -12.22 27.89
CA VAL A 32 -2.29 -10.96 28.51
C VAL A 32 -1.49 -10.10 27.54
N LEU A 33 -0.57 -10.69 26.79
CA LEU A 33 0.23 -9.96 25.79
C LEU A 33 -0.63 -9.42 24.66
N ALA A 34 -1.57 -10.21 24.15
CA ALA A 34 -2.50 -9.81 23.11
C ALA A 34 -3.41 -8.66 23.54
N ALA A 35 -3.88 -8.65 24.79
CA ALA A 35 -4.71 -7.58 25.32
C ALA A 35 -4.05 -6.20 25.26
N ILE A 36 -2.73 -6.13 25.35
CA ILE A 36 -1.96 -4.88 25.23
C ILE A 36 -1.57 -4.63 23.76
N ALA A 37 -1.18 -5.66 23.03
CA ALA A 37 -0.65 -5.51 21.67
C ALA A 37 -1.70 -5.06 20.64
N VAL A 38 -2.93 -5.56 20.74
CA VAL A 38 -3.99 -5.28 19.75
C VAL A 38 -4.34 -3.79 19.67
N PRO A 39 -4.66 -3.06 20.75
CA PRO A 39 -4.97 -1.64 20.65
C PRO A 39 -3.77 -0.78 20.23
N VAL A 40 -2.56 -1.13 20.63
CA VAL A 40 -1.34 -0.43 20.19
C VAL A 40 -1.14 -0.60 18.68
N TYR A 41 -1.33 -1.81 18.15
CA TYR A 41 -1.20 -2.10 16.73
C TYR A 41 -2.21 -1.31 15.87
N ALA A 42 -3.47 -1.20 16.32
CA ALA A 42 -4.50 -0.42 15.62
C ALA A 42 -4.10 1.07 15.50
N ASN A 43 -3.58 1.67 16.57
CA ASN A 43 -3.11 3.05 16.56
C ASN A 43 -1.91 3.28 15.63
N VAL A 44 -0.97 2.34 15.60
CA VAL A 44 0.19 2.41 14.69
C VAL A 44 -0.24 2.33 13.24
N GLN A 45 -1.20 1.47 12.91
CA GLN A 45 -1.74 1.38 11.55
C GLN A 45 -2.40 2.69 11.09
N GLN A 46 -3.18 3.36 11.96
CA GLN A 46 -3.79 4.63 11.62
C GLN A 46 -2.74 5.71 11.33
N ARG A 47 -1.70 5.80 12.16
CA ARG A 47 -0.59 6.74 11.94
C ARG A 47 0.15 6.45 10.63
N ALA A 48 0.39 5.19 10.30
CA ALA A 48 1.03 4.79 9.05
C ALA A 48 0.20 5.20 7.82
N ARG A 49 -1.13 5.05 7.89
CA ARG A 49 -2.05 5.49 6.82
C ARG A 49 -2.02 7.00 6.62
N ILE A 50 -2.01 7.78 7.69
CA ILE A 50 -1.91 9.25 7.63
C ILE A 50 -0.56 9.65 7.04
N ALA A 51 0.54 9.05 7.50
CA ALA A 51 1.89 9.34 6.98
C ALA A 51 2.00 9.02 5.48
N LYS A 52 1.39 7.90 5.03
CA LYS A 52 1.34 7.57 3.60
C LYS A 52 0.57 8.63 2.82
N ALA A 53 -0.62 9.04 3.27
CA ALA A 53 -1.41 10.06 2.59
C ALA A 53 -0.67 11.41 2.48
N GLN A 54 0.05 11.79 3.53
CA GLN A 54 0.89 13.01 3.51
C GLN A 54 2.06 12.89 2.52
N ALA A 55 2.71 11.74 2.44
CA ALA A 55 3.79 11.50 1.48
C ALA A 55 3.26 11.54 0.04
N ASP A 56 2.13 10.89 -0.22
CA ASP A 56 1.48 10.88 -1.52
C ASP A 56 1.07 12.30 -1.97
N THR A 57 0.50 13.09 -1.06
CA THR A 57 0.13 14.50 -1.34
C THR A 57 1.34 15.35 -1.71
N ARG A 58 2.47 15.18 -1.01
CA ARG A 58 3.71 15.90 -1.34
C ARG A 58 4.27 15.47 -2.70
N ALA A 59 4.20 14.18 -3.02
CA ALA A 59 4.65 13.66 -4.31
C ALA A 59 3.82 14.24 -5.46
N VAL A 60 2.49 14.30 -5.31
CA VAL A 60 1.59 14.93 -6.29
C VAL A 60 1.89 16.42 -6.43
N ALA A 61 2.01 17.14 -5.32
CA ALA A 61 2.33 18.57 -5.37
C ALA A 61 3.67 18.86 -6.08
N SER A 62 4.69 18.03 -5.82
CA SER A 62 5.96 18.12 -6.52
C SER A 62 5.83 17.85 -8.02
N ALA A 63 5.08 16.84 -8.43
CA ALA A 63 4.85 16.51 -9.84
C ALA A 63 4.11 17.61 -10.57
N VAL A 64 3.09 18.20 -9.94
CA VAL A 64 2.37 19.36 -10.49
C VAL A 64 3.30 20.58 -10.61
N GLY A 65 4.15 20.82 -9.61
CA GLY A 65 5.13 21.92 -9.67
C GLY A 65 6.12 21.76 -10.85
N ILE A 66 6.62 20.55 -11.07
CA ILE A 66 7.52 20.26 -12.19
C ILE A 66 6.77 20.40 -13.53
N TYR A 67 5.54 19.91 -13.61
CA TYR A 67 4.68 20.10 -14.78
C TYR A 67 4.48 21.58 -15.10
N MET A 68 4.14 22.39 -14.09
CA MET A 68 3.96 23.84 -14.25
C MET A 68 5.23 24.54 -14.76
N ALA A 69 6.39 24.13 -14.24
CA ALA A 69 7.68 24.67 -14.68
C ALA A 69 7.99 24.31 -16.14
N HIS A 70 7.56 23.13 -16.60
CA HIS A 70 7.77 22.66 -17.97
C HIS A 70 6.73 23.21 -18.95
N CYS A 71 5.47 23.20 -18.56
CA CYS A 71 4.30 23.51 -19.42
C CYS A 71 3.76 24.94 -19.25
N GLY A 72 4.17 25.67 -18.21
CA GLY A 72 3.74 27.06 -17.98
C GLY A 72 2.37 27.23 -17.32
N GLY A 73 1.69 26.14 -16.91
CA GLY A 73 0.38 26.21 -16.27
C GLY A 73 -0.01 24.93 -15.55
N LEU A 74 -1.15 24.93 -14.83
CA LEU A 74 -1.68 23.77 -14.16
C LEU A 74 -2.07 22.68 -15.16
N PRO A 75 -1.87 21.38 -14.85
CA PRO A 75 -2.29 20.29 -15.71
C PRO A 75 -3.83 20.26 -15.86
N ASP A 76 -4.33 20.10 -17.07
CA ASP A 76 -5.77 19.96 -17.34
C ASP A 76 -6.24 18.55 -16.94
N PRO A 77 -7.16 18.41 -15.99
CA PRO A 77 -7.65 17.10 -15.55
C PRO A 77 -8.51 16.37 -16.59
N GLY A 78 -9.06 17.08 -17.57
CA GLY A 78 -9.89 16.53 -18.65
C GLY A 78 -9.12 16.12 -19.89
N SER A 79 -7.83 16.42 -19.98
CA SER A 79 -7.05 16.18 -21.19
C SER A 79 -6.01 15.08 -21.04
N ALA A 80 -5.82 14.30 -22.10
CA ALA A 80 -4.72 13.34 -22.25
C ALA A 80 -3.77 13.74 -23.42
N ALA A 81 -3.85 14.97 -23.92
CA ALA A 81 -3.02 15.44 -25.02
C ALA A 81 -1.55 15.53 -24.60
N ALA A 82 -0.62 15.30 -25.54
CA ALA A 82 0.81 15.26 -25.26
C ALA A 82 1.52 16.62 -25.44
N ASN A 83 0.78 17.71 -25.57
CA ASN A 83 1.29 19.06 -25.85
C ASN A 83 0.97 20.04 -24.73
N CYS A 84 1.24 19.65 -23.51
CA CYS A 84 1.09 20.47 -22.31
C CYS A 84 -0.30 21.14 -22.18
N PRO A 85 -1.39 20.37 -22.13
CA PRO A 85 -2.70 20.97 -21.89
C PRO A 85 -2.76 21.57 -20.49
N THR A 86 -3.09 22.87 -20.43
CA THR A 86 -3.15 23.60 -19.16
C THR A 86 -4.59 24.07 -18.88
N SER A 87 -4.97 24.03 -17.61
CA SER A 87 -6.22 24.59 -17.11
C SER A 87 -5.96 25.88 -16.34
N ALA A 88 -6.89 26.82 -16.42
CA ALA A 88 -6.81 28.07 -15.66
C ALA A 88 -7.09 27.89 -14.16
N ALA A 89 -7.76 26.81 -13.76
CA ALA A 89 -8.12 26.53 -12.37
C ALA A 89 -8.05 25.03 -12.08
N ALA A 90 -7.61 24.69 -10.86
CA ALA A 90 -7.73 23.34 -10.35
C ALA A 90 -9.20 23.02 -10.06
N VAL A 91 -9.70 21.90 -10.56
CA VAL A 91 -11.06 21.44 -10.30
C VAL A 91 -11.03 20.43 -9.16
N ALA A 92 -11.65 20.80 -8.04
CA ALA A 92 -11.75 19.94 -6.87
C ALA A 92 -12.58 18.68 -7.17
N GLY A 93 -12.15 17.54 -6.64
CA GLY A 93 -12.87 16.26 -6.73
C GLY A 93 -12.66 15.49 -8.05
N GLN A 94 -11.80 15.95 -8.94
CA GLN A 94 -11.41 15.20 -10.14
C GLN A 94 -10.24 14.25 -9.87
N ALA A 95 -10.14 13.20 -10.69
CA ALA A 95 -8.98 12.31 -10.66
C ALA A 95 -7.70 13.06 -11.06
N LEU A 96 -6.54 12.54 -10.65
CA LEU A 96 -5.26 13.10 -11.05
C LEU A 96 -5.14 13.11 -12.59
N PRO A 97 -4.71 14.25 -13.18
CA PRO A 97 -4.62 14.38 -14.63
C PRO A 97 -3.72 13.33 -15.27
N ALA A 98 -4.18 12.70 -16.32
CA ALA A 98 -3.43 11.68 -17.08
C ALA A 98 -2.10 12.22 -17.64
N VAL A 99 -2.03 13.52 -17.91
CA VAL A 99 -0.83 14.22 -18.40
C VAL A 99 0.36 14.17 -17.43
N LEU A 100 0.14 13.92 -16.14
CA LEU A 100 1.23 13.74 -15.16
C LEU A 100 1.98 12.41 -15.33
N PHE A 101 1.36 11.42 -15.98
CA PHE A 101 1.89 10.08 -16.17
C PHE A 101 2.45 9.85 -17.58
N SER A 102 2.42 10.86 -18.44
CA SER A 102 2.89 10.81 -19.81
C SER A 102 3.95 11.87 -20.08
N GLN A 103 4.69 11.69 -21.17
CA GLN A 103 5.60 12.70 -21.66
C GLN A 103 4.82 13.86 -22.30
N GLN A 104 5.29 15.07 -22.06
CA GLN A 104 4.67 16.30 -22.54
C GLN A 104 5.68 17.13 -23.34
N THR A 105 5.22 17.71 -24.44
CA THR A 105 6.01 18.64 -25.26
C THR A 105 5.58 20.07 -24.95
N ASN A 106 6.51 20.91 -24.53
CA ASN A 106 6.23 22.31 -24.22
C ASN A 106 6.19 23.21 -25.47
N ALA A 107 5.88 24.49 -25.29
CA ALA A 107 5.81 25.49 -26.38
C ALA A 107 7.16 25.70 -27.10
N GLN A 108 8.28 25.34 -26.47
CA GLN A 108 9.62 25.38 -27.06
C GLN A 108 10.01 24.07 -27.75
N ASN A 109 9.04 23.17 -27.94
CA ASN A 109 9.23 21.85 -28.57
C ASN A 109 10.16 20.91 -27.78
N GLN A 110 10.28 21.11 -26.46
CA GLN A 110 11.07 20.28 -25.57
C GLN A 110 10.21 19.21 -24.92
N LEU A 111 10.69 17.99 -24.88
CA LEU A 111 10.03 16.85 -24.25
C LEU A 111 10.40 16.75 -22.77
N GLY A 112 9.39 16.64 -21.91
CA GLY A 112 9.56 16.45 -20.46
C GLY A 112 8.61 15.42 -19.88
N GLY A 113 8.89 14.92 -18.68
CA GLY A 113 8.08 13.89 -18.02
C GLY A 113 8.48 12.45 -18.37
N PRO A 114 7.73 11.44 -17.90
CA PRO A 114 6.55 11.57 -17.04
C PRO A 114 6.90 12.21 -15.69
N PHE A 115 5.99 12.99 -15.13
CA PHE A 115 6.18 13.72 -13.88
C PHE A 115 5.87 12.87 -12.65
N MET A 116 5.09 11.82 -12.83
CA MET A 116 4.86 10.72 -11.88
C MET A 116 4.89 9.38 -12.59
N SER A 117 5.39 8.35 -11.92
CA SER A 117 5.42 6.98 -12.48
C SER A 117 4.07 6.28 -12.46
N ALA A 118 3.26 6.53 -11.44
CA ALA A 118 1.93 5.97 -11.26
C ALA A 118 1.09 6.82 -10.30
N PRO A 119 -0.25 6.80 -10.40
CA PRO A 119 -1.11 7.45 -9.43
C PRO A 119 -0.97 6.79 -8.05
N PRO A 120 -0.88 7.57 -6.97
CA PRO A 120 -0.83 7.02 -5.62
C PRO A 120 -2.15 6.35 -5.27
N THR A 121 -2.07 5.21 -4.59
CA THR A 121 -3.23 4.44 -4.15
C THR A 121 -3.62 4.79 -2.73
N LEU A 122 -4.92 4.84 -2.45
CA LEU A 122 -5.42 5.08 -1.09
C LEU A 122 -4.90 4.03 -0.10
N PRO A 123 -4.54 4.44 1.13
CA PRO A 123 -4.21 3.50 2.19
C PRO A 123 -5.38 2.54 2.46
N GLY A 124 -5.08 1.27 2.72
CA GLY A 124 -6.11 0.27 3.00
C GLY A 124 -7.03 0.67 4.16
N GLY A 125 -8.33 0.45 3.99
CA GLY A 125 -9.36 0.80 4.99
C GLY A 125 -9.89 2.24 4.91
N TRP A 126 -9.44 3.04 3.94
CA TRP A 126 -10.09 4.30 3.61
C TRP A 126 -11.24 4.04 2.65
N THR A 127 -12.43 4.52 3.02
CA THR A 127 -13.62 4.45 2.18
C THR A 127 -13.72 5.74 1.38
N GLY A 128 -13.60 5.63 0.08
CA GLY A 128 -13.79 6.71 -0.88
C GLY A 128 -14.40 6.16 -2.15
N SER A 129 -14.99 7.00 -2.98
CA SER A 129 -15.48 6.61 -4.29
C SER A 129 -14.30 6.37 -5.24
N GLY A 130 -13.68 5.19 -5.15
CA GLY A 130 -12.55 4.79 -5.98
C GLY A 130 -11.30 4.40 -5.19
N THR A 131 -10.33 3.81 -5.87
CA THR A 131 -9.06 3.32 -5.29
C THR A 131 -7.94 4.36 -5.28
N SER A 132 -8.18 5.56 -5.79
CA SER A 132 -7.18 6.64 -5.90
C SER A 132 -7.68 7.94 -5.28
N TYR A 133 -6.74 8.83 -4.94
CA TYR A 133 -7.03 10.19 -4.50
C TYR A 133 -7.72 10.99 -5.63
N LYS A 134 -8.65 11.82 -5.25
CA LYS A 134 -9.33 12.78 -6.14
C LYS A 134 -8.98 14.19 -5.77
#